data_ead3a1d207da50683ae1298738a6f7ef
#
_entry.id   ead3a1d207da50683ae1298738a6f7ef
#
_cell.length_a   1.000
_cell.length_b   1.000
_cell.length_c   1.000
_cell.angle_alpha   90.00
_cell.angle_beta   90.00
_cell.angle_gamma   90.00
#
_symmetry.space_group_name_H-M   'P 1'
#
loop_
_entity.id
_entity.type
_entity.pdbx_description
1 polymer ?
#
loop_
_entity_poly.entity_id
_entity_poly.type
_entity_poly.pdbx_seq_one_letter_code
_entity_poly.pdbx_strand_id
1 'polypeptide(L)'
;MLIVDPKAAWATVGAAQSGAPGMNLNGDMARNAAIYFPRIKQADSQLGGQVETFVPCGVIAGVMARTDSQRGVWKAPAGLDASLSGVAGLQLDMTDAENGLLNPLGINCLRTFPVHGRVVWGSRTMRGADAAADEYKYVPVRRLALFLEESLYRGTQWVVFEPNDEPLWAQIRLNLGAFMHNLFRQGAFQGTAPRDAYFVKCDKETTTQNDINLGIVNIVVGFAPLKPAEFVIIKLQQMAGQIAT
;
A
#
# COMPACT_ATOMS: atom_id res chain seq x y z
N MET A 1 2.56 -8.12 -4.58
CA MET A 1 3.44 -7.36 -3.68
C MET A 1 4.20 -8.33 -2.78
N LEU A 2 5.51 -8.14 -2.60
CA LEU A 2 6.38 -8.98 -1.76
C LEU A 2 6.36 -8.45 -0.31
N ILE A 3 6.17 -9.34 0.65
CA ILE A 3 6.34 -9.05 2.08
C ILE A 3 7.72 -9.56 2.47
N VAL A 4 8.60 -8.66 2.92
CA VAL A 4 9.99 -8.97 3.24
C VAL A 4 10.14 -9.13 4.75
N ASP A 5 10.74 -10.23 5.15
CA ASP A 5 11.00 -10.52 6.55
C ASP A 5 12.30 -9.85 7.05
N PRO A 6 12.33 -9.43 8.32
CA PRO A 6 13.53 -8.86 8.90
C PRO A 6 14.60 -9.95 9.08
N LYS A 7 15.87 -9.58 8.88
CA LYS A 7 16.98 -10.50 9.12
C LYS A 7 16.97 -11.03 10.57
N ALA A 8 17.40 -12.26 10.77
CA ALA A 8 17.46 -12.84 12.13
C ALA A 8 18.35 -12.03 13.08
N ALA A 9 19.39 -11.41 12.54
CA ALA A 9 20.33 -10.56 13.30
C ALA A 9 19.71 -9.22 13.76
N TRP A 10 18.51 -8.83 13.29
CA TRP A 10 17.86 -7.61 13.73
C TRP A 10 17.12 -7.82 15.06
N ALA A 11 17.90 -7.97 16.12
CA ALA A 11 17.36 -8.16 17.47
C ALA A 11 17.06 -6.83 18.19
N THR A 12 17.56 -5.70 17.66
CA THR A 12 17.40 -4.35 18.23
C THR A 12 17.03 -3.35 17.16
N VAL A 13 16.50 -2.20 17.57
CA VAL A 13 16.19 -1.06 16.66
C VAL A 13 17.45 -0.59 15.92
N GLY A 14 18.59 -0.46 16.63
CA GLY A 14 19.85 -0.07 16.02
C GLY A 14 20.36 -1.06 14.97
N ALA A 15 20.18 -2.36 15.18
CA ALA A 15 20.53 -3.38 14.20
C ALA A 15 19.62 -3.30 12.95
N ALA A 16 18.33 -3.03 13.12
CA ALA A 16 17.41 -2.82 12.01
C ALA A 16 17.76 -1.54 11.24
N GLN A 17 18.03 -0.44 11.92
CA GLN A 17 18.42 0.83 11.33
C GLN A 17 19.71 0.71 10.49
N SER A 18 20.72 0.09 11.04
CA SER A 18 22.00 -0.13 10.34
C SER A 18 21.89 -1.14 9.20
N GLY A 19 20.99 -2.10 9.32
CA GLY A 19 20.81 -3.17 8.35
C GLY A 19 19.89 -2.81 7.18
N ALA A 20 19.06 -1.78 7.31
CA ALA A 20 18.10 -1.37 6.27
C ALA A 20 18.77 -1.05 4.92
N PRO A 21 19.88 -0.28 4.83
CA PRO A 21 20.56 0.00 3.57
C PRO A 21 21.09 -1.25 2.85
N GLY A 22 21.37 -2.32 3.60
CA GLY A 22 21.90 -3.59 3.06
C GLY A 22 20.84 -4.57 2.56
N MET A 23 19.57 -4.18 2.47
CA MET A 23 18.48 -5.06 1.98
C MET A 23 18.40 -5.14 0.45
N ASN A 24 19.29 -4.52 -0.28
CA ASN A 24 19.58 -4.66 -1.72
C ASN A 24 18.40 -4.83 -2.69
N LEU A 25 17.22 -4.34 -2.36
CA LEU A 25 16.12 -4.19 -3.30
C LEU A 25 16.21 -2.78 -3.91
N ASN A 26 16.77 -2.70 -5.13
CA ASN A 26 16.98 -1.44 -5.83
C ASN A 26 15.91 -1.20 -6.91
N GLY A 27 15.71 0.08 -7.24
CA GLY A 27 14.85 0.49 -8.36
C GLY A 27 13.39 0.08 -8.19
N ASP A 28 12.78 -0.35 -9.28
CA ASP A 28 11.35 -0.67 -9.35
C ASP A 28 10.96 -1.91 -8.52
N MET A 29 11.90 -2.82 -8.27
CA MET A 29 11.65 -3.97 -7.40
C MET A 29 11.30 -3.55 -5.97
N ALA A 30 11.94 -2.51 -5.44
CA ALA A 30 11.68 -2.00 -4.10
C ALA A 30 10.28 -1.39 -3.93
N ARG A 31 9.67 -0.87 -4.99
CA ARG A 31 8.26 -0.40 -5.00
C ARG A 31 7.27 -1.54 -4.76
N ASN A 32 7.63 -2.75 -5.17
CA ASN A 32 6.78 -3.94 -5.05
C ASN A 32 7.00 -4.74 -3.77
N ALA A 33 7.81 -4.21 -2.83
CA ALA A 33 8.16 -4.87 -1.59
C ALA A 33 7.89 -3.98 -0.38
N ALA A 34 7.56 -4.59 0.76
CA ALA A 34 7.44 -3.92 2.05
C ALA A 34 8.06 -4.80 3.14
N ILE A 35 8.87 -4.20 4.02
CA ILE A 35 9.51 -4.87 5.14
C ILE A 35 8.80 -4.54 6.44
N TYR A 36 8.66 -5.54 7.31
CA TYR A 36 8.01 -5.41 8.61
C TYR A 36 8.94 -5.87 9.73
N PHE A 37 9.01 -5.10 10.81
CA PHE A 37 9.86 -5.34 11.97
C PHE A 37 9.11 -4.97 13.27
N PRO A 38 9.31 -5.67 14.38
CA PRO A 38 10.17 -6.83 14.59
C PRO A 38 9.54 -8.17 14.16
N ARG A 39 10.20 -9.27 14.49
CA ARG A 39 9.63 -10.62 14.42
C ARG A 39 8.53 -10.78 15.46
N ILE A 40 7.65 -11.76 15.28
CA ILE A 40 6.54 -12.08 16.17
C ILE A 40 6.87 -13.29 17.04
N LYS A 41 6.20 -13.39 18.18
CA LYS A 41 6.21 -14.57 19.05
C LYS A 41 4.86 -15.27 18.95
N GLN A 42 4.88 -16.56 18.72
CA GLN A 42 3.68 -17.38 18.58
C GLN A 42 3.92 -18.78 19.13
N ALA A 43 2.85 -19.43 19.63
CA ALA A 43 2.92 -20.81 20.04
C ALA A 43 3.14 -21.72 18.84
N ASP A 44 4.16 -22.59 18.91
CA ASP A 44 4.46 -23.59 17.89
C ASP A 44 3.71 -24.88 18.19
N SER A 45 2.78 -25.25 17.32
CA SER A 45 2.00 -26.48 17.46
C SER A 45 2.86 -27.75 17.32
N GLN A 46 3.99 -27.66 16.62
CA GLN A 46 4.92 -28.79 16.45
C GLN A 46 5.81 -29.01 17.67
N LEU A 47 6.00 -27.96 18.47
CA LEU A 47 6.78 -28.01 19.72
C LEU A 47 5.87 -28.00 20.95
N GLY A 48 4.67 -28.60 20.85
CA GLY A 48 3.75 -28.74 21.98
C GLY A 48 3.18 -27.41 22.50
N GLY A 49 3.16 -26.36 21.67
CA GLY A 49 2.66 -25.04 22.06
C GLY A 49 3.70 -24.14 22.71
N GLN A 50 4.97 -24.48 22.66
CA GLN A 50 6.06 -23.63 23.13
C GLN A 50 6.08 -22.34 22.31
N VAL A 51 6.31 -21.20 22.99
CA VAL A 51 6.33 -19.88 22.29
C VAL A 51 7.68 -19.67 21.64
N GLU A 52 7.67 -19.61 20.30
CA GLU A 52 8.84 -19.41 19.47
C GLU A 52 8.77 -18.09 18.67
N THR A 53 9.91 -17.71 18.11
CA THR A 53 10.03 -16.47 17.33
C THR A 53 9.92 -16.77 15.83
N PHE A 54 8.90 -16.20 15.19
CA PHE A 54 8.61 -16.37 13.77
C PHE A 54 8.76 -15.07 12.99
N VAL A 55 8.91 -15.22 11.67
CA VAL A 55 8.85 -14.11 10.72
C VAL A 55 7.41 -13.59 10.57
N PRO A 56 7.19 -12.28 10.36
CA PRO A 56 5.86 -11.70 10.36
C PRO A 56 5.10 -11.83 9.03
N CYS A 57 5.71 -12.27 7.92
CA CYS A 57 5.11 -12.22 6.58
C CYS A 57 3.71 -12.87 6.50
N GLY A 58 3.50 -14.02 7.13
CA GLY A 58 2.21 -14.71 7.11
C GLY A 58 1.10 -13.92 7.81
N VAL A 59 1.39 -13.34 8.97
CA VAL A 59 0.44 -12.51 9.72
C VAL A 59 0.13 -11.22 8.97
N ILE A 60 1.14 -10.59 8.38
CA ILE A 60 0.97 -9.39 7.56
C ILE A 60 0.12 -9.67 6.31
N ALA A 61 0.33 -10.80 5.64
CA ALA A 61 -0.53 -11.23 4.53
C ALA A 61 -1.99 -11.38 4.98
N GLY A 62 -2.23 -11.96 6.17
CA GLY A 62 -3.56 -12.06 6.77
C GLY A 62 -4.18 -10.69 7.06
N VAL A 63 -3.42 -9.73 7.59
CA VAL A 63 -3.88 -8.35 7.83
C VAL A 63 -4.23 -7.66 6.50
N MET A 64 -3.40 -7.81 5.47
CA MET A 64 -3.68 -7.28 4.14
C MET A 64 -4.97 -7.85 3.56
N ALA A 65 -5.15 -9.17 3.59
CA ALA A 65 -6.34 -9.85 3.07
C ALA A 65 -7.63 -9.40 3.82
N ARG A 66 -7.55 -9.29 5.14
CA ARG A 66 -8.66 -8.78 5.95
C ARG A 66 -9.01 -7.33 5.61
N THR A 67 -8.00 -6.47 5.48
CA THR A 67 -8.19 -5.06 5.10
C THR A 67 -8.82 -4.95 3.72
N ASP A 68 -8.37 -5.75 2.76
CA ASP A 68 -8.91 -5.74 1.39
C ASP A 68 -10.39 -6.12 1.36
N SER A 69 -10.78 -7.15 2.10
CA SER A 69 -12.17 -7.61 2.15
C SER A 69 -13.10 -6.64 2.88
N GLN A 70 -12.62 -5.93 3.88
CA GLN A 70 -13.44 -5.03 4.71
C GLN A 70 -13.46 -3.58 4.23
N ARG A 71 -12.36 -3.08 3.68
CA ARG A 71 -12.13 -1.66 3.39
C ARG A 71 -11.63 -1.38 1.98
N GLY A 72 -11.23 -2.42 1.23
CA GLY A 72 -10.64 -2.31 -0.10
C GLY A 72 -9.12 -2.18 -0.09
N VAL A 73 -8.51 -2.51 -1.24
CA VAL A 73 -7.05 -2.55 -1.45
C VAL A 73 -6.37 -1.17 -1.28
N TRP A 74 -7.12 -0.09 -1.44
CA TRP A 74 -6.66 1.30 -1.29
C TRP A 74 -6.52 1.75 0.17
N LYS A 75 -7.07 1.00 1.13
CA LYS A 75 -6.89 1.28 2.55
C LYS A 75 -5.52 0.76 3.01
N ALA A 76 -4.78 1.60 3.73
CA ALA A 76 -3.53 1.18 4.36
C ALA A 76 -3.78 0.01 5.33
N PRO A 77 -3.07 -1.14 5.19
CA PRO A 77 -3.17 -2.26 6.12
C PRO A 77 -2.35 -1.98 7.39
N ALA A 78 -2.62 -0.84 8.01
CA ALA A 78 -1.94 -0.34 9.20
C ALA A 78 -2.90 0.54 10.01
N GLY A 79 -2.55 0.77 11.27
CA GLY A 79 -3.36 1.53 12.23
C GLY A 79 -3.99 0.63 13.28
N LEU A 80 -4.84 1.19 14.12
CA LEU A 80 -5.47 0.48 15.24
C LEU A 80 -6.35 -0.69 14.79
N ASP A 81 -6.92 -0.63 13.58
CA ASP A 81 -7.71 -1.70 12.97
C ASP A 81 -6.86 -2.88 12.48
N ALA A 82 -5.56 -2.65 12.27
CA ALA A 82 -4.64 -3.65 11.73
C ALA A 82 -4.04 -4.55 12.82
N SER A 83 -4.92 -5.15 13.65
CA SER A 83 -4.53 -6.02 14.76
C SER A 83 -3.88 -7.32 14.28
N LEU A 84 -2.86 -7.76 15.02
CA LEU A 84 -2.15 -9.03 14.81
C LEU A 84 -2.83 -10.13 15.63
N SER A 85 -3.92 -10.67 15.08
CA SER A 85 -4.68 -11.74 15.76
C SER A 85 -3.86 -13.03 15.86
N GLY A 86 -3.91 -13.69 17.03
CA GLY A 86 -3.20 -14.96 17.27
C GLY A 86 -1.71 -14.82 17.58
N VAL A 87 -1.15 -13.63 17.60
CA VAL A 87 0.24 -13.36 17.97
C VAL A 87 0.36 -13.24 19.48
N ALA A 88 1.20 -14.08 20.12
CA ALA A 88 1.42 -14.09 21.56
C ALA A 88 2.26 -12.90 22.06
N GLY A 89 3.17 -12.38 21.23
CA GLY A 89 4.05 -11.27 21.55
C GLY A 89 4.82 -10.75 20.34
N LEU A 90 5.55 -9.67 20.54
CA LEU A 90 6.58 -9.20 19.61
C LEU A 90 7.95 -9.57 20.14
N GLN A 91 8.92 -9.75 19.26
CA GLN A 91 10.31 -9.99 19.65
C GLN A 91 10.88 -8.80 20.43
N LEU A 92 10.45 -7.60 20.06
CA LEU A 92 10.86 -6.34 20.67
C LEU A 92 9.66 -5.39 20.72
N ASP A 93 9.42 -4.78 21.87
CA ASP A 93 8.49 -3.67 22.01
C ASP A 93 9.22 -2.35 21.71
N MET A 94 8.57 -1.45 20.98
CA MET A 94 9.16 -0.18 20.54
C MET A 94 8.38 1.01 21.04
N THR A 95 9.11 2.06 21.39
CA THR A 95 8.61 3.40 21.70
C THR A 95 8.28 4.22 20.45
N ASP A 96 7.63 5.37 20.62
CA ASP A 96 7.37 6.30 19.51
C ASP A 96 8.67 6.85 18.91
N ALA A 97 9.67 7.13 19.75
CA ALA A 97 10.97 7.63 19.30
C ALA A 97 11.71 6.59 18.43
N GLU A 98 11.70 5.33 18.84
CA GLU A 98 12.31 4.24 18.08
C GLU A 98 11.59 3.97 16.75
N ASN A 99 10.27 4.02 16.75
CA ASN A 99 9.49 3.98 15.52
C ASN A 99 9.85 5.15 14.59
N GLY A 100 10.08 6.34 15.15
CA GLY A 100 10.52 7.54 14.42
C GLY A 100 11.89 7.39 13.75
N LEU A 101 12.75 6.50 14.22
CA LEU A 101 14.05 6.20 13.59
C LEU A 101 13.91 5.24 12.39
N LEU A 102 12.95 4.31 12.44
CA LEU A 102 12.78 3.26 11.43
C LEU A 102 11.85 3.67 10.30
N ASN A 103 10.78 4.40 10.59
CA ASN A 103 9.78 4.81 9.61
C ASN A 103 10.37 5.62 8.44
N PRO A 104 11.28 6.61 8.64
CA PRO A 104 11.93 7.34 7.55
C PRO A 104 12.77 6.47 6.61
N LEU A 105 13.15 5.27 7.05
CA LEU A 105 13.91 4.29 6.27
C LEU A 105 13.01 3.33 5.48
N GLY A 106 11.67 3.46 5.59
CA GLY A 106 10.72 2.57 4.93
C GLY A 106 10.49 1.24 5.65
N ILE A 107 10.88 1.14 6.94
CA ILE A 107 10.62 -0.04 7.77
C ILE A 107 9.27 0.13 8.47
N ASN A 108 8.36 -0.82 8.26
CA ASN A 108 7.05 -0.83 8.89
C ASN A 108 7.13 -1.51 10.26
N CYS A 109 6.84 -0.75 11.31
CA CYS A 109 6.93 -1.24 12.66
C CYS A 109 5.67 -2.00 13.09
N LEU A 110 5.86 -3.12 13.79
CA LEU A 110 4.82 -3.79 14.56
C LEU A 110 4.91 -3.28 15.99
N ARG A 111 3.79 -2.86 16.58
CA ARG A 111 3.78 -2.21 17.89
C ARG A 111 2.70 -2.76 18.80
N THR A 112 2.93 -2.66 20.10
CA THR A 112 1.96 -3.02 21.15
C THR A 112 1.38 -1.74 21.75
N PHE A 113 0.05 -1.61 21.75
CA PHE A 113 -0.69 -0.54 22.40
C PHE A 113 -1.52 -1.09 23.58
N PRO A 114 -1.63 -0.37 24.71
CA PRO A 114 -2.29 -0.89 25.91
C PRO A 114 -3.74 -1.35 25.70
N VAL A 115 -4.51 -0.64 24.88
CA VAL A 115 -5.94 -0.93 24.65
C VAL A 115 -6.16 -1.77 23.39
N HIS A 116 -5.36 -1.54 22.35
CA HIS A 116 -5.56 -2.11 21.02
C HIS A 116 -4.73 -3.37 20.77
N GLY A 117 -3.86 -3.73 21.72
CA GLY A 117 -2.96 -4.87 21.57
C GLY A 117 -1.88 -4.63 20.50
N ARG A 118 -1.51 -5.68 19.81
CA ARG A 118 -0.46 -5.67 18.79
C ARG A 118 -1.04 -5.31 17.45
N VAL A 119 -0.45 -4.32 16.78
CA VAL A 119 -0.94 -3.80 15.51
C VAL A 119 0.20 -3.56 14.52
N VAL A 120 -0.13 -3.50 13.24
CA VAL A 120 0.75 -2.98 12.20
C VAL A 120 0.73 -1.47 12.27
N TRP A 121 1.91 -0.82 12.47
CA TRP A 121 2.04 0.62 12.65
C TRP A 121 2.94 1.26 11.58
N GLY A 122 2.83 0.82 10.34
CA GLY A 122 3.52 1.35 9.19
C GLY A 122 2.98 0.78 7.90
N SER A 123 3.01 1.57 6.82
CA SER A 123 2.47 1.18 5.52
C SER A 123 3.28 1.77 4.37
N ARG A 124 4.61 1.64 4.46
CA ARG A 124 5.57 2.10 3.44
C ARG A 124 6.13 0.93 2.65
N THR A 125 6.39 1.16 1.37
CA THR A 125 7.17 0.23 0.54
C THR A 125 8.65 0.34 0.89
N MET A 126 9.49 -0.55 0.39
CA MET A 126 10.94 -0.44 0.55
C MET A 126 11.52 0.75 -0.26
N ARG A 127 10.73 1.38 -1.14
CA ARG A 127 11.00 2.67 -1.77
C ARG A 127 10.43 3.84 -0.96
N GLY A 128 9.87 3.55 0.22
CA GLY A 128 9.16 4.49 1.08
C GLY A 128 10.04 5.36 1.98
N ALA A 129 11.35 5.32 1.84
CA ALA A 129 12.25 6.22 2.55
C ALA A 129 11.97 7.67 2.15
N ASP A 130 11.95 8.59 3.13
CA ASP A 130 11.63 10.00 2.88
C ASP A 130 12.60 10.65 1.88
N ALA A 131 13.86 10.27 1.92
CA ALA A 131 14.89 10.74 0.99
C ALA A 131 14.65 10.30 -0.46
N ALA A 132 13.86 9.25 -0.71
CA ALA A 132 13.60 8.75 -2.05
C ALA A 132 12.51 9.55 -2.79
N ALA A 133 11.64 10.26 -2.07
CA ALA A 133 10.51 11.04 -2.60
C ALA A 133 9.68 10.32 -3.68
N ASP A 134 9.51 8.99 -3.54
CA ASP A 134 8.91 8.14 -4.55
C ASP A 134 7.37 8.26 -4.54
N GLU A 135 6.74 8.23 -5.71
CA GLU A 135 5.28 8.25 -5.85
C GLU A 135 4.60 7.01 -5.22
N TYR A 136 5.28 5.85 -5.25
CA TYR A 136 4.86 4.60 -4.62
C TYR A 136 5.47 4.40 -3.22
N LYS A 137 5.68 5.49 -2.50
CA LYS A 137 6.11 5.47 -1.10
C LYS A 137 5.24 4.56 -0.22
N TYR A 138 3.92 4.55 -0.47
CA TYR A 138 2.94 3.87 0.38
C TYR A 138 2.45 2.56 -0.20
N VAL A 139 2.37 1.54 0.67
CA VAL A 139 1.84 0.21 0.35
C VAL A 139 0.44 0.26 -0.29
N PRO A 140 -0.57 1.00 0.24
CA PRO A 140 -1.89 1.03 -0.36
C PRO A 140 -1.89 1.65 -1.76
N VAL A 141 -1.05 2.66 -2.01
CA VAL A 141 -0.93 3.29 -3.33
C VAL A 141 -0.38 2.29 -4.36
N ARG A 142 0.71 1.58 -4.01
CA ARG A 142 1.28 0.58 -4.92
C ARG A 142 0.37 -0.62 -5.11
N ARG A 143 -0.29 -1.09 -4.04
CA ARG A 143 -1.23 -2.22 -4.13
C ARG A 143 -2.44 -1.88 -4.99
N LEU A 144 -2.97 -0.65 -4.87
CA LEU A 144 -4.04 -0.17 -5.75
C LEU A 144 -3.58 -0.15 -7.21
N ALA A 145 -2.37 0.35 -7.51
CA ALA A 145 -1.83 0.34 -8.86
C ALA A 145 -1.72 -1.08 -9.43
N LEU A 146 -1.18 -2.02 -8.65
CA LEU A 146 -1.07 -3.43 -9.05
C LEU A 146 -2.45 -4.08 -9.27
N PHE A 147 -3.43 -3.74 -8.43
CA PHE A 147 -4.80 -4.23 -8.58
C PHE A 147 -5.45 -3.69 -9.86
N LEU A 148 -5.28 -2.40 -10.15
CA LEU A 148 -5.78 -1.80 -11.39
C LEU A 148 -5.10 -2.44 -12.62
N GLU A 149 -3.78 -2.54 -12.61
CA GLU A 149 -2.98 -3.12 -13.69
C GLU A 149 -3.47 -4.54 -14.05
N GLU A 150 -3.59 -5.41 -13.07
CA GLU A 150 -4.05 -6.79 -13.27
C GLU A 150 -5.53 -6.87 -13.69
N SER A 151 -6.39 -6.04 -13.08
CA SER A 151 -7.82 -6.04 -13.39
C SER A 151 -8.10 -5.53 -14.80
N LEU A 152 -7.42 -4.45 -15.20
CA LEU A 152 -7.53 -3.87 -16.54
C LEU A 152 -6.97 -4.84 -17.60
N TYR A 153 -5.82 -5.45 -17.33
CA TYR A 153 -5.24 -6.46 -18.22
C TYR A 153 -6.20 -7.61 -18.48
N ARG A 154 -6.76 -8.21 -17.42
CA ARG A 154 -7.74 -9.29 -17.57
C ARG A 154 -9.05 -8.83 -18.21
N GLY A 155 -9.49 -7.63 -17.86
CA GLY A 155 -10.73 -7.05 -18.37
C GLY A 155 -10.68 -6.65 -19.85
N THR A 156 -9.48 -6.57 -20.45
CA THR A 156 -9.29 -6.21 -21.85
C THR A 156 -8.88 -7.37 -22.76
N GLN A 157 -8.82 -8.61 -22.26
CA GLN A 157 -8.42 -9.77 -23.08
C GLN A 157 -9.36 -10.02 -24.26
N TRP A 158 -10.63 -9.64 -24.17
CA TRP A 158 -11.61 -9.77 -25.23
C TRP A 158 -11.33 -8.85 -26.43
N VAL A 159 -10.47 -7.82 -26.27
CA VAL A 159 -10.10 -6.85 -27.31
C VAL A 159 -9.23 -7.50 -28.40
N VAL A 160 -8.52 -8.55 -28.04
CA VAL A 160 -7.56 -9.21 -28.94
C VAL A 160 -8.30 -9.87 -30.09
N PHE A 161 -7.85 -9.57 -31.33
CA PHE A 161 -8.43 -9.98 -32.61
C PHE A 161 -9.74 -9.26 -33.01
N GLU A 162 -10.21 -8.28 -32.25
CA GLU A 162 -11.31 -7.41 -32.70
C GLU A 162 -10.82 -6.37 -33.73
N PRO A 163 -11.70 -5.87 -34.64
CA PRO A 163 -11.36 -4.79 -35.54
C PRO A 163 -10.90 -3.54 -34.79
N ASN A 164 -9.70 -3.04 -35.14
CA ASN A 164 -9.06 -1.92 -34.43
C ASN A 164 -9.54 -0.56 -34.97
N ASP A 165 -10.72 -0.13 -34.51
CA ASP A 165 -11.41 1.07 -34.95
C ASP A 165 -12.18 1.78 -33.82
N GLU A 166 -12.83 2.91 -34.13
CA GLU A 166 -13.55 3.72 -33.14
C GLU A 166 -14.67 2.96 -32.40
N PRO A 167 -15.50 2.09 -33.01
CA PRO A 167 -16.44 1.24 -32.27
C PRO A 167 -15.81 0.41 -31.18
N LEU A 168 -14.66 -0.23 -31.43
CA LEU A 168 -13.92 -0.96 -30.42
C LEU A 168 -13.41 -0.05 -29.30
N TRP A 169 -12.82 1.07 -29.66
CA TRP A 169 -12.28 2.03 -28.68
C TRP A 169 -13.38 2.61 -27.79
N ALA A 170 -14.55 2.90 -28.35
CA ALA A 170 -15.71 3.36 -27.59
C ALA A 170 -16.17 2.31 -26.58
N GLN A 171 -16.21 1.02 -26.95
CA GLN A 171 -16.58 -0.06 -26.06
C GLN A 171 -15.54 -0.27 -24.95
N ILE A 172 -14.24 -0.14 -25.26
CA ILE A 172 -13.15 -0.16 -24.26
C ILE A 172 -13.36 0.97 -23.24
N ARG A 173 -13.53 2.22 -23.72
CA ARG A 173 -13.77 3.36 -22.84
C ARG A 173 -14.98 3.16 -21.94
N LEU A 174 -16.07 2.60 -22.46
CA LEU A 174 -17.27 2.33 -21.68
C LEU A 174 -17.01 1.29 -20.58
N ASN A 175 -16.40 0.16 -20.93
CA ASN A 175 -16.15 -0.94 -20.00
C ASN A 175 -15.16 -0.55 -18.90
N LEU A 176 -14.01 0.01 -19.28
CA LEU A 176 -13.00 0.43 -18.31
C LEU A 176 -13.46 1.65 -17.50
N GLY A 177 -14.19 2.57 -18.15
CA GLY A 177 -14.80 3.71 -17.46
C GLY A 177 -15.80 3.29 -16.40
N ALA A 178 -16.64 2.28 -16.66
CA ALA A 178 -17.57 1.72 -15.70
C ALA A 178 -16.85 1.07 -14.51
N PHE A 179 -15.77 0.31 -14.77
CA PHE A 179 -14.92 -0.27 -13.73
C PHE A 179 -14.28 0.80 -12.83
N MET A 180 -13.64 1.81 -13.42
CA MET A 180 -13.01 2.91 -12.69
C MET A 180 -14.04 3.73 -11.92
N HIS A 181 -15.22 3.98 -12.51
CA HIS A 181 -16.32 4.68 -11.84
C HIS A 181 -16.85 3.92 -10.62
N ASN A 182 -16.94 2.59 -10.71
CA ASN A 182 -17.35 1.77 -9.57
C ASN A 182 -16.35 1.89 -8.41
N LEU A 183 -15.04 1.85 -8.69
CA LEU A 183 -13.99 2.07 -7.68
C LEU A 183 -14.06 3.48 -7.09
N PHE A 184 -14.30 4.50 -7.91
CA PHE A 184 -14.51 5.87 -7.43
C PHE A 184 -15.68 5.96 -6.45
N ARG A 185 -16.83 5.34 -6.76
CA ARG A 185 -17.98 5.29 -5.87
C ARG A 185 -17.70 4.57 -4.54
N GLN A 186 -16.79 3.60 -4.55
CA GLN A 186 -16.33 2.90 -3.34
C GLN A 186 -15.29 3.71 -2.54
N GLY A 187 -14.88 4.88 -3.03
CA GLY A 187 -13.91 5.75 -2.35
C GLY A 187 -12.45 5.32 -2.53
N ALA A 188 -12.11 4.66 -3.65
CA ALA A 188 -10.75 4.20 -3.93
C ALA A 188 -9.79 5.33 -4.35
N PHE A 189 -10.32 6.46 -4.80
CA PHE A 189 -9.54 7.55 -5.38
C PHE A 189 -9.76 8.87 -4.64
N GLN A 190 -8.78 9.75 -4.77
CA GLN A 190 -8.87 11.14 -4.32
C GLN A 190 -9.69 11.95 -5.35
N GLY A 191 -10.46 12.93 -4.86
CA GLY A 191 -11.26 13.83 -5.70
C GLY A 191 -12.75 13.77 -5.35
N THR A 192 -13.47 14.85 -5.63
CA THR A 192 -14.90 14.98 -5.40
C THR A 192 -15.74 14.70 -6.64
N ALA A 193 -15.12 14.80 -7.82
CA ALA A 193 -15.74 14.47 -9.08
C ALA A 193 -14.93 13.40 -9.84
N PRO A 194 -15.59 12.55 -10.67
CA PRO A 194 -14.90 11.49 -11.42
C PRO A 194 -13.72 12.01 -12.26
N ARG A 195 -13.87 13.14 -12.92
CA ARG A 195 -12.83 13.77 -13.76
C ARG A 195 -11.55 14.14 -12.99
N ASP A 196 -11.65 14.37 -11.68
CA ASP A 196 -10.52 14.72 -10.83
C ASP A 196 -9.85 13.45 -10.24
N ALA A 197 -10.55 12.32 -10.29
CA ALA A 197 -10.17 11.06 -9.67
C ALA A 197 -9.53 10.06 -10.62
N TYR A 198 -10.01 9.98 -11.86
CA TYR A 198 -9.49 9.06 -12.88
C TYR A 198 -9.84 9.52 -14.30
N PHE A 199 -9.13 8.97 -15.28
CA PHE A 199 -9.51 9.05 -16.69
C PHE A 199 -9.19 7.75 -17.42
N VAL A 200 -9.92 7.52 -18.52
CA VAL A 200 -9.67 6.43 -19.47
C VAL A 200 -9.65 7.03 -20.87
N LYS A 201 -8.54 6.88 -21.59
CA LYS A 201 -8.37 7.29 -22.97
C LYS A 201 -8.07 6.08 -23.84
N CYS A 202 -8.81 5.97 -24.95
CA CYS A 202 -8.58 5.01 -26.02
C CYS A 202 -9.24 5.62 -27.27
N ASP A 203 -8.49 6.29 -28.10
CA ASP A 203 -8.96 7.07 -29.25
C ASP A 203 -7.82 7.25 -30.27
N LYS A 204 -8.09 8.03 -31.33
CA LYS A 204 -7.09 8.35 -32.36
C LYS A 204 -5.87 9.14 -31.88
N GLU A 205 -5.94 9.75 -30.68
CA GLU A 205 -4.78 10.43 -30.08
C GLU A 205 -3.86 9.44 -29.38
N THR A 206 -4.42 8.36 -28.83
CA THR A 206 -3.66 7.30 -28.15
C THR A 206 -3.23 6.20 -29.10
N THR A 207 -4.00 5.92 -30.16
CA THR A 207 -3.74 4.86 -31.14
C THR A 207 -3.61 5.49 -32.52
N THR A 208 -2.38 5.57 -33.02
CA THR A 208 -2.07 6.16 -34.33
C THR A 208 -2.35 5.18 -35.48
N GLN A 209 -2.39 5.66 -36.73
CA GLN A 209 -2.52 4.79 -37.89
C GLN A 209 -1.39 3.74 -37.97
N ASN A 210 -0.19 4.09 -37.54
CA ASN A 210 0.93 3.17 -37.49
C ASN A 210 0.69 2.06 -36.46
N ASP A 211 0.12 2.38 -35.29
CA ASP A 211 -0.24 1.39 -34.27
C ASP A 211 -1.31 0.42 -34.80
N ILE A 212 -2.33 0.94 -35.51
CA ILE A 212 -3.37 0.14 -36.16
C ILE A 212 -2.73 -0.84 -37.14
N ASN A 213 -1.81 -0.36 -37.99
CA ASN A 213 -1.11 -1.21 -38.96
C ASN A 213 -0.24 -2.31 -38.28
N LEU A 214 0.22 -2.06 -37.07
CA LEU A 214 0.96 -3.01 -36.24
C LEU A 214 0.06 -3.90 -35.37
N GLY A 215 -1.26 -3.72 -35.43
CA GLY A 215 -2.21 -4.46 -34.59
C GLY A 215 -2.21 -4.05 -33.13
N ILE A 216 -1.81 -2.81 -32.81
CA ILE A 216 -1.69 -2.29 -31.47
C ILE A 216 -2.88 -1.38 -31.14
N VAL A 217 -3.50 -1.60 -29.97
CA VAL A 217 -4.45 -0.68 -29.33
C VAL A 217 -3.82 -0.11 -28.07
N ASN A 218 -3.73 1.21 -27.97
CA ASN A 218 -3.19 1.90 -26.81
C ASN A 218 -4.32 2.40 -25.92
N ILE A 219 -4.33 1.92 -24.68
CA ILE A 219 -5.27 2.33 -23.65
C ILE A 219 -4.50 3.05 -22.55
N VAL A 220 -4.87 4.28 -22.26
CA VAL A 220 -4.23 5.09 -21.20
C VAL A 220 -5.22 5.30 -20.07
N VAL A 221 -4.86 4.83 -18.89
CA VAL A 221 -5.67 4.98 -17.67
C VAL A 221 -4.86 5.75 -16.63
N GLY A 222 -5.43 6.82 -16.10
CA GLY A 222 -4.85 7.59 -15.01
C GLY A 222 -5.75 7.56 -13.78
N PHE A 223 -5.16 7.63 -12.60
CA PHE A 223 -5.90 7.67 -11.34
C PHE A 223 -5.18 8.51 -10.29
N ALA A 224 -5.95 9.12 -9.38
CA ALA A 224 -5.45 9.88 -8.25
C ALA A 224 -5.55 9.02 -6.98
N PRO A 225 -4.44 8.46 -6.45
CA PRO A 225 -4.47 7.58 -5.30
C PRO A 225 -4.69 8.36 -3.99
N LEU A 226 -5.42 7.75 -3.05
CA LEU A 226 -5.47 8.22 -1.68
C LEU A 226 -4.14 7.90 -0.98
N LYS A 227 -3.57 8.92 -0.33
CA LYS A 227 -2.37 8.75 0.51
C LYS A 227 -2.78 8.66 1.98
N PRO A 228 -2.24 7.72 2.77
CA PRO A 228 -2.56 7.62 4.19
C PRO A 228 -1.98 8.82 4.97
N ALA A 229 -2.68 9.27 6.00
CA ALA A 229 -2.11 10.16 7.00
C ALA A 229 -1.19 9.34 7.92
N GLU A 230 0.08 9.73 8.02
CA GLU A 230 1.05 9.10 8.93
C GLU A 230 1.26 9.92 10.21
N PHE A 231 1.10 11.26 10.12
CA PHE A 231 1.38 12.17 11.22
C PHE A 231 0.17 13.06 11.49
N VAL A 232 -0.14 13.23 12.77
CA VAL A 232 -1.14 14.18 13.24
C VAL A 232 -0.43 15.28 14.03
N ILE A 233 -0.51 16.52 13.55
CA ILE A 233 0.08 17.68 14.23
C ILE A 233 -1.05 18.50 14.83
N ILE A 234 -1.10 18.58 16.15
CA ILE A 234 -2.08 19.38 16.89
C ILE A 234 -1.38 20.65 17.38
N LYS A 235 -1.83 21.80 16.89
CA LYS A 235 -1.37 23.12 17.37
C LYS A 235 -2.40 23.67 18.33
N LEU A 236 -2.03 23.82 19.60
CA LEU A 236 -2.85 24.45 20.62
C LEU A 236 -2.45 25.93 20.76
N GLN A 237 -3.42 26.83 20.64
CA GLN A 237 -3.24 28.25 20.88
C GLN A 237 -4.14 28.66 22.05
N GLN A 238 -3.56 29.30 23.05
CA GLN A 238 -4.33 29.92 24.11
C GLN A 238 -4.86 31.26 23.60
N MET A 239 -6.18 31.40 23.58
CA MET A 239 -6.80 32.70 23.32
C MET A 239 -6.87 33.46 24.64
N ALA A 240 -6.32 34.67 24.68
CA ALA A 240 -6.53 35.60 25.80
C ALA A 240 -8.00 36.03 25.74
N GLY A 241 -8.76 35.70 26.79
CA GLY A 241 -10.14 36.20 26.92
C GLY A 241 -10.13 37.72 26.95
N GLN A 242 -10.91 38.35 26.06
CA GLN A 242 -11.19 39.77 26.22
C GLN A 242 -12.04 39.91 27.48
N ILE A 243 -11.48 40.56 28.52
CA ILE A 243 -12.26 41.05 29.63
C ILE A 243 -13.07 42.21 29.06
N ALA A 244 -14.37 42.02 28.86
CA ALA A 244 -15.30 43.10 28.55
C ALA A 244 -15.32 44.05 29.75
N THR A 245 -14.77 45.22 29.60
CA THR A 245 -14.89 46.34 30.53
C THR A 245 -16.21 47.04 30.33
#